data_ed58d4d8da5ffdaf911366ab0f1e3c7b
#
_entry.id   ed58d4d8da5ffdaf911366ab0f1e3c7b
#
_cell.length_a   1.000
_cell.length_b   1.000
_cell.length_c   1.000
_cell.angle_alpha   90.00
_cell.angle_beta   90.00
_cell.angle_gamma   90.00
#
_symmetry.space_group_name_H-M   'P 1'
#
loop_
_entity.id
_entity.type
_entity.pdbx_description
1 polymer ?
#
loop_
_entity_poly.entity_id
_entity_poly.type
_entity_poly.pdbx_seq_one_letter_code
_entity_poly.pdbx_strand_id
1 'polypeptide(L)'
;MKSYKYLNLKGVTLDKEQLQNYMEKIAVNYEIDMKSDVETYPINRLMDNYNFIQITYNTLSEHIKNNIGIYPAGEWLLDNFYIIEETVKNIKNDLTKKKYKNFPGISTGTYKGFARIYVLASEIISYTDSKVDEETLTLS
;
A
#
# COMPACT_ATOMS: atom_id res chain seq x y z
N MET A 1 -16.37 -12.96 -0.77
CA MET A 1 -15.23 -12.17 -0.24
C MET A 1 -14.00 -12.57 -1.05
N LYS A 2 -13.43 -11.67 -1.85
CA LYS A 2 -12.20 -11.96 -2.60
C LYS A 2 -11.05 -12.11 -1.59
N SER A 3 -10.43 -13.27 -1.52
CA SER A 3 -9.23 -13.46 -0.71
C SER A 3 -8.05 -12.80 -1.41
N TYR A 4 -7.64 -11.64 -0.92
CA TYR A 4 -6.38 -11.04 -1.35
C TYR A 4 -5.25 -11.66 -0.52
N LYS A 5 -4.16 -12.03 -1.18
CA LYS A 5 -2.94 -12.43 -0.48
C LYS A 5 -2.34 -11.17 0.15
N TYR A 6 -2.41 -11.05 1.48
CA TYR A 6 -2.00 -9.84 2.19
C TYR A 6 -0.53 -9.89 2.57
N LEU A 7 0.14 -8.76 2.38
CA LEU A 7 1.34 -8.44 3.15
C LEU A 7 0.83 -7.88 4.50
N ASN A 8 1.04 -8.63 5.57
CA ASN A 8 0.62 -8.20 6.90
C ASN A 8 1.59 -7.17 7.46
N LEU A 9 1.05 -6.14 8.11
CA LEU A 9 1.86 -5.26 8.94
C LEU A 9 2.52 -6.10 10.03
N LYS A 10 3.83 -6.02 10.13
CA LYS A 10 4.61 -6.73 11.15
C LYS A 10 4.69 -5.77 12.34
N GLY A 11 4.10 -6.07 13.47
CA GLY A 11 4.02 -5.20 14.64
C GLY A 11 5.36 -4.86 15.31
N VAL A 12 6.45 -4.81 14.53
CA VAL A 12 7.81 -4.47 14.96
C VAL A 12 8.34 -3.40 14.03
N THR A 13 8.79 -2.28 14.59
CA THR A 13 9.52 -1.23 13.86
C THR A 13 11.01 -1.49 13.91
N LEU A 14 11.70 -1.26 12.79
CA LEU A 14 13.15 -1.33 12.69
C LEU A 14 13.73 0.09 12.67
N ASP A 15 14.91 0.26 13.26
CA ASP A 15 15.69 1.46 13.04
C ASP A 15 16.31 1.47 11.62
N LYS A 16 16.95 2.57 11.22
CA LYS A 16 17.48 2.75 9.86
C LYS A 16 18.50 1.69 9.48
N GLU A 17 19.44 1.37 10.37
CA GLU A 17 20.49 0.38 10.10
C GLU A 17 19.89 -1.04 10.00
N GLN A 18 18.99 -1.38 10.89
CA GLN A 18 18.26 -2.65 10.85
C GLN A 18 17.41 -2.78 9.59
N LEU A 19 16.74 -1.70 9.17
CA LEU A 19 15.95 -1.68 7.95
C LEU A 19 16.83 -1.88 6.71
N GLN A 20 17.94 -1.15 6.60
CA GLN A 20 18.90 -1.31 5.50
C GLN A 20 19.40 -2.75 5.40
N ASN A 21 19.91 -3.32 6.50
CA ASN A 21 20.39 -4.69 6.55
C ASN A 21 19.29 -5.72 6.17
N TYR A 22 18.05 -5.45 6.56
CA TYR A 22 16.91 -6.28 6.21
C TYR A 22 16.60 -6.19 4.71
N MET A 23 16.54 -4.96 4.17
CA MET A 23 16.23 -4.73 2.75
C MET A 23 17.29 -5.33 1.83
N GLU A 24 18.57 -5.23 2.17
CA GLU A 24 19.66 -5.90 1.45
C GLU A 24 19.48 -7.43 1.40
N LYS A 25 19.13 -8.04 2.53
CA LYS A 25 18.89 -9.48 2.61
C LYS A 25 17.72 -9.91 1.74
N ILE A 26 16.59 -9.21 1.80
CA ILE A 26 15.42 -9.58 1.00
C ILE A 26 15.63 -9.29 -0.49
N ALA A 27 16.38 -8.24 -0.83
CA ALA A 27 16.72 -7.93 -2.21
C ALA A 27 17.53 -9.04 -2.88
N VAL A 28 18.45 -9.69 -2.14
CA VAL A 28 19.24 -10.82 -2.62
C VAL A 28 18.42 -12.11 -2.67
N ASN A 29 17.51 -12.32 -1.72
CA ASN A 29 16.77 -13.58 -1.57
C ASN A 29 15.58 -13.72 -2.54
N TYR A 30 15.10 -12.62 -3.12
CA TYR A 30 14.02 -12.70 -4.10
C TYR A 30 14.56 -13.00 -5.49
N GLU A 31 14.39 -14.23 -5.93
CA GLU A 31 14.65 -14.60 -7.32
C GLU A 31 13.73 -13.83 -8.24
N ILE A 32 14.35 -13.03 -9.11
CA ILE A 32 13.64 -12.19 -10.09
C ILE A 32 13.66 -12.92 -11.43
N ASP A 33 12.51 -13.03 -12.03
CA ASP A 33 12.41 -13.33 -13.43
C ASP A 33 11.79 -12.12 -14.16
N MET A 34 12.59 -11.51 -15.03
CA MET A 34 12.12 -10.40 -15.89
C MET A 34 10.99 -10.81 -16.83
N LYS A 35 10.80 -12.13 -17.01
CA LYS A 35 9.74 -12.73 -17.84
C LYS A 35 8.60 -13.31 -17.00
N SER A 36 8.71 -13.29 -15.66
CA SER A 36 7.64 -13.85 -14.84
C SER A 36 6.39 -12.96 -14.91
N ASP A 37 5.27 -13.60 -15.14
CA ASP A 37 3.99 -12.91 -15.16
C ASP A 37 3.65 -12.39 -13.76
N VAL A 38 3.49 -11.08 -13.66
CA VAL A 38 2.93 -10.45 -12.49
C VAL A 38 1.43 -10.70 -12.48
N GLU A 39 0.99 -11.59 -11.61
CA GLU A 39 -0.41 -12.03 -11.51
C GLU A 39 -1.25 -11.11 -10.63
N THR A 40 -0.63 -10.51 -9.61
CA THR A 40 -1.33 -9.62 -8.66
C THR A 40 -1.31 -8.18 -9.15
N TYR A 41 -2.44 -7.49 -8.98
CA TYR A 41 -2.54 -6.07 -9.29
C TYR A 41 -3.13 -5.32 -8.10
N PRO A 42 -2.31 -4.58 -7.32
CA PRO A 42 -2.71 -4.02 -6.03
C PRO A 42 -3.78 -2.93 -6.13
N ILE A 43 -3.97 -2.34 -7.31
CA ILE A 43 -4.99 -1.30 -7.53
C ILE A 43 -6.41 -1.81 -7.28
N ASN A 44 -6.70 -3.09 -7.53
CA ASN A 44 -8.01 -3.64 -7.22
C ASN A 44 -8.34 -3.52 -5.72
N ARG A 45 -7.34 -3.84 -4.87
CA ARG A 45 -7.46 -3.69 -3.42
C ARG A 45 -7.55 -2.23 -3.00
N LEU A 46 -6.74 -1.37 -3.61
CA LEU A 46 -6.80 0.07 -3.38
C LEU A 46 -8.21 0.60 -3.66
N MET A 47 -8.82 0.19 -4.78
CA MET A 47 -10.17 0.63 -5.14
C MET A 47 -11.25 0.08 -4.20
N ASP A 48 -11.14 -1.17 -3.75
CA ASP A 48 -12.08 -1.74 -2.78
C ASP A 48 -11.98 -1.00 -1.43
N ASN A 49 -10.77 -0.69 -0.97
CA ASN A 49 -10.55 0.10 0.24
C ASN A 49 -11.07 1.54 0.07
N TYR A 50 -10.80 2.18 -1.06
CA TYR A 50 -11.28 3.52 -1.35
C TYR A 50 -12.81 3.59 -1.36
N ASN A 51 -13.48 2.63 -1.98
CA ASN A 51 -14.95 2.56 -1.97
C ASN A 51 -15.49 2.48 -0.54
N PHE A 52 -14.86 1.70 0.33
CA PHE A 52 -15.25 1.62 1.74
C PHE A 52 -15.08 2.97 2.46
N ILE A 53 -13.95 3.63 2.26
CA ILE A 53 -13.66 4.96 2.82
C ILE A 53 -14.67 5.99 2.31
N GLN A 54 -15.04 5.95 1.03
CA GLN A 54 -16.01 6.85 0.43
C GLN A 54 -17.43 6.65 1.02
N ILE A 55 -17.85 5.42 1.24
CA ILE A 55 -19.11 5.12 1.93
C ILE A 55 -19.09 5.69 3.35
N THR A 56 -17.99 5.48 4.07
CA THR A 56 -17.81 6.01 5.43
C THR A 56 -17.89 7.54 5.45
N TYR A 57 -17.18 8.22 4.53
CA TYR A 57 -17.22 9.67 4.36
C TYR A 57 -18.67 10.18 4.16
N ASN A 58 -19.42 9.55 3.26
CA ASN A 58 -20.80 9.94 2.99
C ASN A 58 -21.69 9.76 4.24
N THR A 59 -21.54 8.64 4.96
CA THR A 59 -22.27 8.37 6.20
C THR A 59 -21.97 9.41 7.27
N LEU A 60 -20.70 9.74 7.49
CA LEU A 60 -20.30 10.76 8.46
C LEU A 60 -20.81 12.16 8.08
N SER A 61 -20.79 12.48 6.78
CA SER A 61 -21.35 13.74 6.27
C SER A 61 -22.85 13.87 6.54
N GLU A 62 -23.58 12.76 6.42
CA GLU A 62 -25.03 12.73 6.76
C GLU A 62 -25.25 12.84 8.27
N HIS A 63 -24.40 12.22 9.09
CA HIS A 63 -24.47 12.36 10.55
C HIS A 63 -24.35 13.83 10.97
N ILE A 64 -23.38 14.58 10.42
CA ILE A 64 -23.24 16.01 10.71
C ILE A 64 -24.49 16.79 10.31
N LYS A 65 -25.02 16.55 9.11
CA LYS A 65 -26.25 17.22 8.65
C LYS A 65 -27.45 17.00 9.58
N ASN A 66 -27.48 15.84 10.24
CA ASN A 66 -28.53 15.45 11.17
C ASN A 66 -28.22 15.79 12.63
N ASN A 67 -27.16 16.59 12.90
CA ASN A 67 -26.67 16.93 14.23
C ASN A 67 -26.33 15.71 15.10
N ILE A 68 -25.89 14.62 14.48
CA ILE A 68 -25.36 13.43 15.18
C ILE A 68 -23.88 13.64 15.38
N GLY A 69 -23.42 13.51 16.64
CA GLY A 69 -22.01 13.63 16.97
C GLY A 69 -21.17 12.53 16.30
N ILE A 70 -19.96 12.89 15.93
CA ILE A 70 -18.98 11.97 15.36
C ILE A 70 -17.70 11.95 16.20
N TYR A 71 -16.95 10.86 16.08
CA TYR A 71 -15.66 10.74 16.79
C TYR A 71 -14.56 11.54 16.06
N PRO A 72 -13.48 11.96 16.77
CA PRO A 72 -12.38 12.75 16.20
C PRO A 72 -11.75 12.12 14.94
N ALA A 73 -11.66 10.80 14.86
CA ALA A 73 -11.20 10.10 13.65
C ALA A 73 -12.12 10.33 12.45
N GLY A 74 -13.43 10.48 12.69
CA GLY A 74 -14.41 10.81 11.66
C GLY A 74 -14.27 12.26 11.18
N GLU A 75 -14.03 13.19 12.09
CA GLU A 75 -13.74 14.59 11.76
C GLU A 75 -12.49 14.67 10.90
N TRP A 76 -11.42 13.99 11.32
CA TRP A 76 -10.20 13.94 10.54
C TRP A 76 -10.43 13.40 9.11
N LEU A 77 -11.24 12.34 8.97
CA LEU A 77 -11.56 11.79 7.66
C LEU A 77 -12.31 12.78 6.78
N LEU A 78 -13.28 13.51 7.36
CA LEU A 78 -14.05 14.52 6.62
C LEU A 78 -13.15 15.67 6.13
N ASP A 79 -12.26 16.13 6.97
CA ASP A 79 -11.35 17.23 6.66
C ASP A 79 -10.29 16.87 5.62
N ASN A 80 -9.88 15.59 5.58
CA ASN A 80 -8.76 15.12 4.75
C ASN A 80 -9.18 14.21 3.58
N PHE A 81 -10.49 13.99 3.37
CA PHE A 81 -10.96 13.09 2.33
C PHE A 81 -10.47 13.46 0.92
N TYR A 82 -10.37 14.75 0.63
CA TYR A 82 -9.88 15.24 -0.66
C TYR A 82 -8.44 14.79 -0.96
N ILE A 83 -7.57 14.69 0.06
CA ILE A 83 -6.19 14.20 -0.08
C ILE A 83 -6.20 12.73 -0.47
N ILE A 84 -7.06 11.94 0.18
CA ILE A 84 -7.21 10.51 -0.12
C ILE A 84 -7.71 10.32 -1.56
N GLU A 85 -8.72 11.08 -1.96
CA GLU A 85 -9.31 11.02 -3.31
C GLU A 85 -8.27 11.38 -4.39
N GLU A 86 -7.54 12.48 -4.19
CA GLU A 86 -6.49 12.91 -5.12
C GLU A 86 -5.37 11.87 -5.21
N THR A 87 -4.92 11.35 -4.07
CA THR A 87 -3.87 10.33 -4.02
C THR A 87 -4.29 9.06 -4.77
N VAL A 88 -5.51 8.57 -4.53
CA VAL A 88 -6.04 7.38 -5.22
C VAL A 88 -6.12 7.62 -6.73
N LYS A 89 -6.57 8.81 -7.16
CA LYS A 89 -6.64 9.19 -8.56
C LYS A 89 -5.26 9.22 -9.22
N ASN A 90 -4.27 9.80 -8.55
CA ASN A 90 -2.89 9.85 -9.04
C ASN A 90 -2.29 8.45 -9.17
N ILE A 91 -2.40 7.62 -8.14
CA ILE A 91 -1.93 6.23 -8.18
C ILE A 91 -2.58 5.46 -9.34
N LYS A 92 -3.89 5.61 -9.54
CA LYS A 92 -4.62 4.92 -10.61
C LYS A 92 -4.16 5.35 -12.02
N ASN A 93 -3.83 6.62 -12.19
CA ASN A 93 -3.34 7.17 -13.45
C ASN A 93 -1.89 6.75 -13.74
N ASP A 94 -1.05 6.78 -12.70
CA ASP A 94 0.39 6.52 -12.83
C ASP A 94 0.69 5.02 -12.89
N LEU A 95 -0.03 4.22 -12.12
CA LEU A 95 0.18 2.78 -12.01
C LEU A 95 -0.90 1.99 -12.77
N THR A 96 -0.96 2.15 -14.09
CA THR A 96 -1.89 1.37 -14.93
C THR A 96 -1.53 -0.11 -14.90
N LYS A 97 -2.53 -0.98 -15.14
CA LYS A 97 -2.31 -2.44 -15.20
C LYS A 97 -1.22 -2.84 -16.21
N LYS A 98 -1.14 -2.13 -17.33
CA LYS A 98 -0.12 -2.34 -18.37
C LYS A 98 1.27 -2.00 -17.85
N LYS A 99 1.42 -0.84 -17.20
CA LYS A 99 2.71 -0.43 -16.60
C LYS A 99 3.12 -1.41 -15.50
N TYR A 100 2.19 -1.78 -14.62
CA TYR A 100 2.46 -2.66 -13.48
C TYR A 100 2.93 -4.06 -13.92
N LYS A 101 2.34 -4.61 -14.98
CA LYS A 101 2.75 -5.92 -15.53
C LYS A 101 4.16 -5.93 -16.13
N ASN A 102 4.72 -4.78 -16.43
CA ASN A 102 6.08 -4.67 -16.97
C ASN A 102 7.15 -4.63 -15.86
N PHE A 103 6.77 -4.58 -14.58
CA PHE A 103 7.72 -4.68 -13.49
C PHE A 103 8.25 -6.11 -13.35
N PRO A 104 9.51 -6.27 -12.92
CA PRO A 104 10.05 -7.58 -12.59
C PRO A 104 9.20 -8.29 -11.54
N GLY A 105 8.79 -9.52 -11.83
CA GLY A 105 8.01 -10.34 -10.92
C GLY A 105 8.90 -11.25 -10.06
N ILE A 106 8.39 -11.65 -8.91
CA ILE A 106 9.01 -12.67 -8.06
C ILE A 106 8.57 -14.03 -8.57
N SER A 107 9.54 -14.88 -8.92
CA SER A 107 9.30 -16.19 -9.57
C SER A 107 9.08 -17.34 -8.58
N THR A 108 9.58 -17.20 -7.33
CA THR A 108 9.53 -18.27 -6.34
C THR A 108 9.08 -17.77 -4.95
N GLY A 109 8.77 -18.71 -4.07
CA GLY A 109 8.45 -18.44 -2.67
C GLY A 109 7.07 -17.85 -2.42
N THR A 110 6.90 -17.28 -1.22
CA THR A 110 5.61 -16.78 -0.71
C THR A 110 5.03 -15.64 -1.55
N TYR A 111 5.88 -14.84 -2.15
CA TYR A 111 5.49 -13.65 -2.93
C TYR A 111 5.49 -13.89 -4.44
N LYS A 112 5.53 -15.15 -4.87
CA LYS A 112 5.42 -15.50 -6.29
C LYS A 112 4.19 -14.84 -6.94
N GLY A 113 4.40 -14.22 -8.10
CA GLY A 113 3.38 -13.50 -8.85
C GLY A 113 3.15 -12.04 -8.41
N PHE A 114 3.91 -11.55 -7.43
CA PHE A 114 3.93 -10.13 -7.09
C PHE A 114 5.04 -9.40 -7.85
N ALA A 115 4.80 -8.13 -8.18
CA ALA A 115 5.90 -7.28 -8.61
C ALA A 115 6.87 -7.06 -7.44
N ARG A 116 8.18 -7.22 -7.70
CA ARG A 116 9.21 -7.07 -6.66
C ARG A 116 9.13 -5.71 -5.97
N ILE A 117 8.99 -4.64 -6.74
CA ILE A 117 8.91 -3.28 -6.19
C ILE A 117 7.73 -3.12 -5.22
N TYR A 118 6.60 -3.79 -5.47
CA TYR A 118 5.45 -3.76 -4.57
C TYR A 118 5.75 -4.45 -3.24
N VAL A 119 6.45 -5.58 -3.27
CA VAL A 119 6.83 -6.31 -2.05
C VAL A 119 7.82 -5.50 -1.24
N LEU A 120 8.86 -4.95 -1.86
CA LEU A 120 9.86 -4.11 -1.20
C LEU A 120 9.22 -2.88 -0.54
N ALA A 121 8.38 -2.15 -1.27
CA ALA A 121 7.65 -1.00 -0.72
C ALA A 121 6.74 -1.37 0.46
N SER A 122 6.08 -2.52 0.40
CA SER A 122 5.22 -3.00 1.48
C SER A 122 6.01 -3.41 2.72
N GLU A 123 7.20 -3.99 2.55
CA GLU A 123 8.11 -4.32 3.66
C GLU A 123 8.62 -3.04 4.33
N ILE A 124 9.04 -2.02 3.56
CA ILE A 124 9.46 -0.73 4.11
C ILE A 124 8.33 -0.12 4.97
N ILE A 125 7.13 0.00 4.42
CA ILE A 125 5.96 0.56 5.13
C ILE A 125 5.68 -0.23 6.41
N SER A 126 5.78 -1.56 6.37
CA SER A 126 5.50 -2.44 7.51
C SER A 126 6.47 -2.27 8.67
N TYR A 127 7.75 -2.00 8.37
CA TYR A 127 8.79 -1.86 9.38
C TYR A 127 9.07 -0.43 9.82
N THR A 128 8.51 0.56 9.14
CA THR A 128 8.63 1.98 9.50
C THR A 128 7.37 2.54 10.16
N ASP A 129 6.39 1.70 10.46
CA ASP A 129 5.08 2.13 10.95
C ASP A 129 4.44 3.21 10.06
N SER A 130 4.58 3.04 8.75
CA SER A 130 4.13 3.98 7.72
C SER A 130 4.83 5.36 7.73
N LYS A 131 5.91 5.50 8.50
CA LYS A 131 6.73 6.72 8.54
C LYS A 131 7.87 6.57 7.54
N VAL A 132 7.58 6.92 6.29
CA VAL A 132 8.55 6.84 5.18
C VAL A 132 8.94 8.25 4.78
N ASP A 133 10.20 8.58 4.93
CA ASP A 133 10.80 9.81 4.44
C ASP A 133 11.76 9.57 3.26
N GLU A 134 12.22 10.65 2.65
CA GLU A 134 13.11 10.56 1.48
C GLU A 134 14.44 9.85 1.82
N GLU A 135 14.94 10.03 3.04
CA GLU A 135 16.16 9.38 3.52
C GLU A 135 15.97 7.85 3.63
N THR A 136 14.84 7.42 4.18
CA THR A 136 14.48 5.99 4.27
C THR A 136 14.41 5.33 2.89
N LEU A 137 13.86 6.03 1.88
CA LEU A 137 13.75 5.53 0.51
C LEU A 137 15.10 5.48 -0.22
N THR A 138 16.06 6.33 0.17
CA THR A 138 17.38 6.38 -0.46
C THR A 138 18.30 5.26 0.09
N LEU A 139 18.08 4.82 1.33
CA LEU A 139 18.86 3.77 1.98
C LEU A 139 18.38 2.35 1.64
N SER A 140 17.21 2.21 1.04
CA SER A 140 16.59 0.92 0.69
C SER A 140 16.69 0.61 -0.81
#